data_c92aed4f19624ae06d62a5a5a1e19344
#
_entry.id   c92aed4f19624ae06d62a5a5a1e19344
#
_cell.length_a   1.000
_cell.length_b   1.000
_cell.length_c   1.000
_cell.angle_alpha   90.00
_cell.angle_beta   90.00
_cell.angle_gamma   90.00
#
_symmetry.space_group_name_H-M   'P 1'
#
loop_
_entity.id
_entity.type
_entity.pdbx_description
1 polymer ?
#
loop_
_entity_poly.entity_id
_entity_poly.type
_entity_poly.pdbx_seq_one_letter_code
_entity_poly.pdbx_strand_id
1 'polypeptide(L)'
;MFMDEYFVVFPEGDMQEIPSRLSLNSIVDINGHRLNLPLPTNRMIAFRVAKIRVSENRGGNETFHYLELLSAEELLSYAHPGF
;
A
#
# COMPACT_ATOMS: atom_id res chain seq x y z
N MET A 1 7.40 26.64 -5.32
CA MET A 1 6.56 25.91 -4.37
C MET A 1 6.99 24.46 -4.30
N PHE A 2 7.14 23.93 -3.11
CA PHE A 2 7.57 22.56 -2.89
C PHE A 2 6.32 21.66 -2.80
N MET A 3 6.30 20.59 -3.59
CA MET A 3 5.17 19.64 -3.60
C MET A 3 5.65 18.25 -3.28
N ASP A 4 4.89 17.56 -2.43
CA ASP A 4 5.09 16.15 -2.17
C ASP A 4 3.99 15.35 -2.86
N GLU A 5 4.39 14.34 -3.60
CA GLU A 5 3.47 13.43 -4.27
C GLU A 5 3.69 12.02 -3.76
N TYR A 6 2.60 11.28 -3.65
CA TYR A 6 2.61 9.92 -3.10
C TYR A 6 1.95 8.96 -4.08
N PHE A 7 2.61 7.84 -4.32
CA PHE A 7 2.14 6.84 -5.28
C PHE A 7 2.21 5.45 -4.66
N VAL A 8 1.31 4.58 -5.09
CA VAL A 8 1.44 3.14 -4.90
C VAL A 8 1.82 2.52 -6.24
N VAL A 9 2.68 1.52 -6.20
CA VAL A 9 3.11 0.76 -7.37
C VAL A 9 2.67 -0.68 -7.18
N PHE A 10 1.72 -1.12 -8.01
CA PHE A 10 1.19 -2.48 -7.94
C PHE A 10 2.17 -3.48 -8.54
N PRO A 11 2.06 -4.77 -8.19
CA PRO A 11 3.02 -5.79 -8.67
C PRO A 11 3.15 -5.88 -10.18
N GLU A 12 2.09 -5.60 -10.93
CA GLU A 12 2.13 -5.60 -12.40
C GLU A 12 2.76 -4.35 -12.99
N GLY A 13 3.10 -3.37 -12.17
CA GLY A 13 3.78 -2.14 -12.60
C GLY A 13 2.89 -0.91 -12.69
N ASP A 14 1.58 -1.06 -12.55
CA ASP A 14 0.68 0.09 -12.55
C ASP A 14 0.94 0.99 -11.35
N MET A 15 0.85 2.30 -11.58
CA MET A 15 0.99 3.29 -10.52
C MET A 15 -0.31 4.06 -10.33
N GLN A 16 -0.56 4.43 -9.10
CA GLN A 16 -1.71 5.27 -8.77
C GLN A 16 -1.29 6.29 -7.72
N GLU A 17 -1.69 7.54 -7.95
CA GLU A 17 -1.45 8.59 -6.95
C GLU A 17 -2.40 8.43 -5.78
N ILE A 18 -1.87 8.66 -4.56
CA ILE A 18 -2.65 8.60 -3.32
C ILE A 18 -2.49 9.91 -2.56
N PRO A 19 -3.42 10.24 -1.66
CA PRO A 19 -3.44 11.57 -1.02
C PRO A 19 -2.38 11.76 0.06
N SER A 20 -1.84 10.68 0.63
CA SER A 20 -0.89 10.81 1.73
C SER A 20 0.06 9.63 1.79
N ARG A 21 1.13 9.81 2.58
CA ARG A 21 2.15 8.78 2.76
C ARG A 21 1.60 7.60 3.55
N LEU A 22 2.00 6.39 3.15
CA LEU A 22 1.71 5.16 3.87
C LEU A 22 2.95 4.68 4.61
N SER A 23 2.73 3.95 5.68
CA SER A 23 3.82 3.30 6.43
C SER A 23 4.17 1.97 5.81
N LEU A 24 5.41 1.54 6.01
CA LEU A 24 5.82 0.18 5.65
C LEU A 24 4.89 -0.82 6.35
N ASN A 25 4.53 -1.89 5.65
CA ASN A 25 3.62 -2.94 6.11
C ASN A 25 2.14 -2.53 6.20
N SER A 26 1.77 -1.32 5.79
CA SER A 26 0.36 -0.94 5.67
C SER A 26 -0.34 -1.86 4.67
N ILE A 27 -1.60 -2.18 4.97
CA ILE A 27 -2.44 -3.02 4.09
C ILE A 27 -3.38 -2.10 3.34
N VAL A 28 -3.44 -2.25 2.02
CA VAL A 28 -4.24 -1.40 1.14
C VAL A 28 -5.08 -2.25 0.19
N ASP A 29 -6.13 -1.65 -0.33
CA ASP A 29 -7.02 -2.30 -1.31
C ASP A 29 -6.52 -2.05 -2.76
N ILE A 30 -7.31 -2.48 -3.74
CA ILE A 30 -6.97 -2.34 -5.16
C ILE A 30 -6.92 -0.89 -5.63
N ASN A 31 -7.40 0.04 -4.83
CA ASN A 31 -7.37 1.47 -5.14
C ASN A 31 -6.27 2.19 -4.35
N GLY A 32 -5.46 1.47 -3.61
CA GLY A 32 -4.41 2.06 -2.80
C GLY A 32 -4.90 2.68 -1.51
N HIS A 33 -6.15 2.44 -1.12
CA HIS A 33 -6.72 2.94 0.12
C HIS A 33 -6.34 2.02 1.28
N ARG A 34 -5.91 2.63 2.37
CA ARG A 34 -5.53 1.90 3.57
C ARG A 34 -6.74 1.16 4.15
N LEU A 35 -6.54 -0.12 4.47
CA LEU A 35 -7.57 -0.95 5.09
C LEU A 35 -7.35 -1.01 6.60
N ASN A 36 -8.45 -0.99 7.36
CA ASN A 36 -8.40 -1.18 8.80
C ASN A 36 -8.34 -2.67 9.13
N LEU A 37 -7.53 -3.00 10.15
CA LEU A 37 -7.43 -4.38 10.61
C LEU A 37 -8.27 -4.56 11.87
N PRO A 38 -8.87 -5.74 12.07
CA PRO A 38 -8.81 -6.90 11.19
C PRO A 38 -9.63 -6.68 9.92
N LEU A 39 -9.26 -7.40 8.86
CA LEU A 39 -10.02 -7.35 7.61
C LEU A 39 -11.42 -7.94 7.82
N PRO A 40 -12.45 -7.41 7.13
CA PRO A 40 -13.80 -7.94 7.28
C PRO A 40 -13.97 -9.34 6.69
N THR A 41 -13.10 -9.73 5.77
CA THR A 41 -13.14 -11.04 5.14
C THR A 41 -11.74 -11.39 4.64
N ASN A 42 -11.47 -12.68 4.47
CA ASN A 42 -10.27 -13.17 3.82
C ASN A 42 -10.49 -13.43 2.31
N ARG A 43 -11.67 -13.09 1.79
CA ARG A 43 -12.02 -13.26 0.38
C ARG A 43 -12.01 -11.92 -0.33
N MET A 44 -10.83 -11.32 -0.38
CA MET A 44 -10.65 -10.02 -1.02
C MET A 44 -9.23 -9.94 -1.56
N ILE A 45 -9.02 -8.98 -2.44
CA ILE A 45 -7.67 -8.66 -2.92
C ILE A 45 -7.14 -7.53 -2.05
N ALA A 46 -5.98 -7.75 -1.45
CA ALA A 46 -5.30 -6.74 -0.65
C ALA A 46 -3.79 -6.84 -0.87
N PHE A 47 -3.11 -5.74 -0.59
CA PHE A 47 -1.68 -5.60 -0.80
C PHE A 47 -1.04 -5.06 0.45
N ARG A 48 0.25 -5.35 0.61
CA ARG A 48 1.06 -4.81 1.68
C ARG A 48 2.13 -3.90 1.09
N VAL A 49 2.40 -2.79 1.77
CA VAL A 49 3.54 -1.92 1.40
C VAL A 49 4.81 -2.62 1.81
N ALA A 50 5.53 -3.17 0.82
CA ALA A 50 6.73 -3.97 1.04
C ALA A 50 8.00 -3.13 1.03
N LYS A 51 7.98 -1.99 0.31
CA LYS A 51 9.15 -1.14 0.16
C LYS A 51 8.70 0.28 -0.12
N ILE A 52 9.44 1.25 0.40
CA ILE A 52 9.19 2.66 0.15
C ILE A 52 10.46 3.28 -0.40
N ARG A 53 10.32 4.06 -1.47
CA ARG A 53 11.42 4.81 -2.07
C ARG A 53 11.00 6.25 -2.27
N VAL A 54 11.88 7.17 -1.91
CA VAL A 54 11.67 8.61 -2.11
C VAL A 54 12.61 9.10 -3.19
N SER A 55 12.06 9.82 -4.17
CA SER A 55 12.83 10.48 -5.21
C SER A 55 12.71 11.99 -5.01
N GLU A 56 13.83 12.66 -4.86
CA GLU A 56 13.86 14.10 -4.66
C GLU A 56 14.11 14.80 -6.00
N ASN A 57 13.41 15.90 -6.23
CA ASN A 57 13.62 16.74 -7.39
C ASN A 57 13.38 18.20 -7.02
N ARG A 58 13.49 19.10 -8.00
CA ARG A 58 13.37 20.54 -7.77
C ARG A 58 11.99 20.96 -7.27
N GLY A 59 10.94 20.24 -7.68
CA GLY A 59 9.57 20.61 -7.33
C GLY A 59 9.07 19.97 -6.05
N GLY A 60 9.85 19.06 -5.43
CA GLY A 60 9.45 18.37 -4.23
C GLY A 60 9.92 16.92 -4.23
N ASN A 61 9.23 16.11 -3.46
CA ASN A 61 9.53 14.70 -3.33
C ASN A 61 8.43 13.86 -3.93
N GLU A 62 8.83 12.75 -4.57
CA GLU A 62 7.90 11.71 -5.00
C GLU A 62 8.17 10.47 -4.13
N THR A 63 7.14 9.98 -3.46
CA THR A 63 7.26 8.80 -2.60
C THR A 63 6.52 7.64 -3.26
N PHE A 64 7.24 6.55 -3.50
CA PHE A 64 6.71 5.36 -4.16
C PHE A 64 6.60 4.24 -3.13
N HIS A 65 5.39 3.71 -3.00
CA HIS A 65 5.09 2.59 -2.11
C HIS A 65 4.92 1.36 -2.99
N TYR A 66 5.91 0.46 -2.93
CA TYR A 66 5.87 -0.77 -3.73
C TYR A 66 5.06 -1.82 -2.99
N LEU A 67 4.03 -2.29 -3.65
CA LEU A 67 3.06 -3.20 -3.07
C LEU A 67 3.38 -4.65 -3.45
N GLU A 68 3.08 -5.57 -2.53
CA GLU A 68 3.05 -6.99 -2.84
C GLU A 68 1.67 -7.54 -2.52
N LEU A 69 1.22 -8.49 -3.34
CA LEU A 69 -0.08 -9.10 -3.17
C LEU A 69 -0.06 -10.03 -1.95
N LEU A 70 -1.06 -9.91 -1.09
CA LEU A 70 -1.20 -10.81 0.04
C LEU A 70 -1.66 -12.17 -0.45
N SER A 71 -1.05 -13.24 0.10
CA SER A 71 -1.47 -14.60 -0.16
C SER A 71 -2.77 -14.91 0.59
N ALA A 72 -3.40 -16.04 0.25
CA ALA A 72 -4.59 -16.49 0.95
C ALA A 72 -4.34 -16.70 2.44
N GLU A 73 -3.18 -17.23 2.80
CA GLU A 73 -2.81 -17.43 4.19
C GLU A 73 -2.61 -16.12 4.93
N GLU A 74 -1.98 -15.15 4.29
CA GLU A 74 -1.79 -13.83 4.87
C GLU A 74 -3.12 -13.11 5.06
N LEU A 75 -4.02 -13.20 4.08
CA LEU A 75 -5.36 -12.63 4.21
C LEU A 75 -6.11 -13.22 5.38
N LEU A 76 -6.04 -14.54 5.56
CA LEU A 76 -6.68 -15.21 6.68
C LEU A 76 -6.11 -14.72 8.01
N SER A 77 -4.81 -14.55 8.09
CA SER A 77 -4.13 -14.06 9.29
C SER A 77 -4.60 -12.65 9.66
N TYR A 78 -4.77 -11.76 8.67
CA TYR A 78 -5.22 -10.39 8.93
C TYR A 78 -6.73 -10.31 9.19
N ALA A 79 -7.51 -11.26 8.69
CA ALA A 79 -8.96 -11.29 8.93
C ALA A 79 -9.30 -11.87 10.30
N HIS A 80 -8.49 -12.79 10.80
CA HIS A 80 -8.72 -13.51 12.05
C HIS A 80 -7.49 -13.48 12.95
N PRO A 81 -7.05 -12.30 13.37
CA PRO A 81 -5.88 -12.22 14.25
C PRO A 81 -6.20 -12.83 15.62
N GLY A 82 -5.29 -13.60 16.16
CA GLY A 82 -5.45 -14.22 17.46
C GLY A 82 -5.93 -15.66 17.43
N PHE A 83 -6.14 -16.23 16.28
CA PHE A 83 -6.38 -17.66 16.11
C PHE A 83 -5.11 -18.42 15.88
#